data_efa6ab9eeec561ffff492434d47c78a7
#
_entry.id   efa6ab9eeec561ffff492434d47c78a7
#
_cell.length_a   1.000
_cell.length_b   1.000
_cell.length_c   1.000
_cell.angle_alpha   90.00
_cell.angle_beta   90.00
_cell.angle_gamma   90.00
#
_symmetry.space_group_name_H-M   'P 1'
#
loop_
_entity.id
_entity.type
_entity.pdbx_description
1 polymer ?
#
loop_
_entity_poly.entity_id
_entity_poly.type
_entity_poly.pdbx_seq_one_letter_code
_entity_poly.pdbx_strand_id
1 'polypeptide(L)'
;MAIDRAPINTRIWSDGMHARFKQGIMSRIVAMITLFIYTGWMHILLALMVLAICRRTWAIIALIGLYTTLLLPPKPVLWGPFCRSRVFRTWREYFSFSYLFEEVLDPSKKYIFAEFPHGVFPMGPLLGATECQSMFPGFQIYGLAANVVFSVPFWRHFIAWLGSVPATTPHFKRVLRQGSVAVIVGGIAEMYMQDDRKEQIMLRDRKGFVRVAVEEGVDGGIVPVYHFGNSRVLDFGPQALSSLSRSMRAALGFLYGIWYLPLPRPRPIYMVVGKPIPVPRVTRDDPQYEEVVNEVHKRVCDALQNMYDKHKTEYGWADRPLVIN
;
A
#
# COMPACT_ATOMS: atom_id res chain seq x y z
N MET A 1 22.12 -11.09 -15.03
CA MET A 1 22.45 -11.49 -13.67
C MET A 1 21.45 -12.57 -13.27
N ALA A 2 21.89 -13.82 -13.11
CA ALA A 2 21.01 -14.92 -12.75
C ALA A 2 20.54 -14.69 -11.31
N ILE A 3 19.26 -14.43 -11.15
CA ILE A 3 18.59 -14.45 -9.85
C ILE A 3 18.62 -15.92 -9.42
N ASP A 4 19.50 -16.24 -8.50
CA ASP A 4 19.64 -17.57 -7.95
C ASP A 4 18.30 -17.96 -7.30
N ARG A 5 17.69 -19.03 -7.81
CA ARG A 5 16.30 -19.42 -7.54
C ARG A 5 16.18 -20.25 -6.27
N ALA A 6 16.53 -19.68 -5.11
CA ALA A 6 15.99 -20.21 -3.87
C ALA A 6 14.46 -20.01 -3.85
N PRO A 7 13.70 -20.84 -3.12
CA PRO A 7 12.24 -20.67 -3.05
C PRO A 7 11.91 -19.24 -2.71
N ILE A 8 11.13 -18.59 -3.55
CA ILE A 8 10.81 -17.17 -3.54
C ILE A 8 10.34 -16.69 -2.16
N ASN A 9 9.72 -17.58 -1.40
CA ASN A 9 9.10 -17.30 -0.10
C ASN A 9 10.07 -17.22 1.10
N THR A 10 11.36 -17.48 0.94
CA THR A 10 12.31 -17.48 2.06
C THR A 10 13.46 -16.50 1.87
N ARG A 11 13.41 -15.66 0.82
CA ARG A 11 14.56 -14.92 0.37
C ARG A 11 14.42 -13.43 0.55
N ILE A 12 15.50 -12.81 1.05
CA ILE A 12 15.72 -11.38 0.87
C ILE A 12 16.03 -11.15 -0.60
N TRP A 13 15.18 -10.40 -1.28
CA TRP A 13 15.46 -9.93 -2.62
C TRP A 13 16.04 -8.53 -2.53
N SER A 14 17.34 -8.44 -2.31
CA SER A 14 18.07 -7.19 -2.48
C SER A 14 19.55 -7.49 -2.56
N ASP A 15 20.29 -6.69 -3.30
CA ASP A 15 21.76 -6.72 -3.34
C ASP A 15 22.38 -6.12 -2.05
N GLY A 16 21.66 -6.21 -0.93
CA GLY A 16 21.90 -5.49 0.30
C GLY A 16 20.99 -4.26 0.37
N MET A 17 20.31 -4.09 1.50
CA MET A 17 19.32 -3.02 1.66
C MET A 17 19.88 -1.61 1.53
N HIS A 18 21.16 -1.46 1.73
CA HIS A 18 21.90 -0.20 1.55
C HIS A 18 22.51 -0.07 0.15
N ALA A 19 22.61 -1.16 -0.62
CA ALA A 19 23.07 -1.11 -1.99
C ALA A 19 21.92 -0.60 -2.86
N ARG A 20 21.96 0.66 -3.22
CA ARG A 20 21.09 1.21 -4.26
C ARG A 20 21.34 0.46 -5.55
N PHE A 21 20.28 -0.03 -6.20
CA PHE A 21 20.39 -0.51 -7.56
C PHE A 21 21.11 0.53 -8.40
N LYS A 22 22.08 0.10 -9.20
CA LYS A 22 22.71 0.97 -10.20
C LYS A 22 21.69 1.27 -11.29
N GLN A 23 20.80 2.22 -11.00
CA GLN A 23 19.80 2.68 -11.93
C GLN A 23 20.46 3.53 -13.02
N GLY A 24 20.28 3.16 -14.28
CA GLY A 24 20.74 3.97 -15.41
C GLY A 24 20.03 5.33 -15.45
N ILE A 25 20.69 6.35 -15.97
CA ILE A 25 20.16 7.73 -16.04
C ILE A 25 18.78 7.76 -16.70
N MET A 26 18.60 7.08 -17.83
CA MET A 26 17.32 7.04 -18.56
C MET A 26 16.23 6.38 -17.73
N SER A 27 16.53 5.26 -17.06
CA SER A 27 15.58 4.58 -16.15
C SER A 27 15.15 5.52 -15.01
N ARG A 28 16.08 6.29 -14.46
CA ARG A 28 15.81 7.28 -13.42
C ARG A 28 14.90 8.42 -13.91
N ILE A 29 15.17 8.95 -15.09
CA ILE A 29 14.33 10.01 -15.69
C ILE A 29 12.92 9.50 -15.93
N VAL A 30 12.76 8.31 -16.50
CA VAL A 30 11.44 7.68 -16.70
C VAL A 30 10.71 7.48 -15.38
N ALA A 31 11.41 6.98 -14.35
CA ALA A 31 10.82 6.83 -13.01
C ALA A 31 10.34 8.18 -12.45
N MET A 32 11.18 9.22 -12.50
CA MET A 32 10.84 10.55 -11.97
C MET A 32 9.63 11.16 -12.68
N ILE A 33 9.58 11.10 -14.01
CA ILE A 33 8.44 11.64 -14.78
C ILE A 33 7.15 10.88 -14.47
N THR A 34 7.19 9.56 -14.50
CA THR A 34 5.98 8.74 -14.31
C THR A 34 5.51 8.73 -12.86
N LEU A 35 6.42 8.77 -11.88
CA LEU A 35 6.09 8.96 -10.46
C LEU A 35 5.49 10.35 -10.21
N PHE A 36 6.08 11.41 -10.78
CA PHE A 36 5.54 12.77 -10.68
C PHE A 36 4.09 12.82 -11.21
N ILE A 37 3.83 12.22 -12.37
CA ILE A 37 2.47 12.15 -12.92
C ILE A 37 1.55 11.37 -12.00
N TYR A 38 1.98 10.22 -11.51
CA TYR A 38 1.14 9.33 -10.70
C TYR A 38 0.81 9.92 -9.33
N THR A 39 1.82 10.35 -8.57
CA THR A 39 1.62 10.93 -7.23
C THR A 39 1.07 12.35 -7.30
N GLY A 40 1.44 13.11 -8.34
CA GLY A 40 0.95 14.46 -8.61
C GLY A 40 -0.40 14.53 -9.32
N TRP A 41 -1.07 13.40 -9.55
CA TRP A 41 -2.29 13.35 -10.35
C TRP A 41 -3.40 14.30 -9.86
N MET A 42 -3.60 14.38 -8.53
CA MET A 42 -4.58 15.32 -7.97
C MET A 42 -4.19 16.79 -8.20
N HIS A 43 -2.89 17.10 -8.19
CA HIS A 43 -2.40 18.45 -8.50
C HIS A 43 -2.63 18.78 -9.99
N ILE A 44 -2.42 17.80 -10.87
CA ILE A 44 -2.67 17.93 -12.31
C ILE A 44 -4.17 18.17 -12.58
N LEU A 45 -5.05 17.41 -11.94
CA LEU A 45 -6.50 17.61 -12.05
C LEU A 45 -6.91 18.99 -11.55
N LEU A 46 -6.39 19.44 -10.41
CA LEU A 46 -6.66 20.78 -9.88
C LEU A 46 -6.18 21.87 -10.84
N ALA A 47 -4.97 21.74 -11.39
CA ALA A 47 -4.45 22.67 -12.37
C ALA A 47 -5.32 22.73 -13.64
N LEU A 48 -5.77 21.57 -14.16
CA LEU A 48 -6.69 21.50 -15.30
C LEU A 48 -8.02 22.17 -14.97
N MET A 49 -8.56 22.00 -13.75
CA MET A 49 -9.80 22.68 -13.34
C MET A 49 -9.62 24.21 -13.29
N VAL A 50 -8.52 24.70 -12.73
CA VAL A 50 -8.21 26.14 -12.71
C VAL A 50 -8.11 26.69 -14.12
N LEU A 51 -7.39 26.00 -15.02
CA LEU A 51 -7.25 26.41 -16.42
C LEU A 51 -8.60 26.39 -17.18
N ALA A 52 -9.47 25.44 -16.86
CA ALA A 52 -10.81 25.37 -17.42
C ALA A 52 -11.67 26.57 -16.95
N ILE A 53 -11.59 26.93 -15.68
CA ILE A 53 -12.24 28.16 -15.12
C ILE A 53 -11.69 29.40 -15.83
N CYS A 54 -10.40 29.46 -16.12
CA CYS A 54 -9.76 30.49 -16.94
C CYS A 54 -10.10 30.38 -18.45
N ARG A 55 -11.13 29.62 -18.81
CA ARG A 55 -11.66 29.45 -20.19
C ARG A 55 -10.64 28.91 -21.19
N ARG A 56 -9.66 28.12 -20.77
CA ARG A 56 -8.74 27.43 -21.68
C ARG A 56 -9.43 26.20 -22.29
N THR A 57 -9.90 26.30 -23.52
CA THR A 57 -10.71 25.28 -24.21
C THR A 57 -10.06 23.89 -24.17
N TRP A 58 -8.75 23.81 -24.39
CA TRP A 58 -8.04 22.52 -24.33
C TRP A 58 -8.13 21.84 -22.95
N ALA A 59 -8.12 22.62 -21.85
CA ALA A 59 -8.24 22.08 -20.49
C ALA A 59 -9.66 21.54 -20.24
N ILE A 60 -10.68 22.22 -20.77
CA ILE A 60 -12.07 21.73 -20.72
C ILE A 60 -12.20 20.41 -21.47
N ILE A 61 -11.67 20.32 -22.70
CA ILE A 61 -11.69 19.09 -23.50
C ILE A 61 -10.96 17.96 -22.77
N ALA A 62 -9.77 18.24 -22.19
CA ALA A 62 -9.00 17.26 -21.44
C ALA A 62 -9.78 16.74 -20.20
N LEU A 63 -10.45 17.62 -19.44
CA LEU A 63 -11.28 17.21 -18.30
C LEU A 63 -12.46 16.37 -18.77
N ILE A 64 -13.19 16.77 -19.82
CA ILE A 64 -14.30 15.98 -20.36
C ILE A 64 -13.78 14.59 -20.75
N GLY A 65 -12.68 14.51 -21.50
CA GLY A 65 -12.08 13.22 -21.89
C GLY A 65 -11.67 12.36 -20.69
N LEU A 66 -11.08 12.95 -19.66
CA LEU A 66 -10.71 12.24 -18.42
C LEU A 66 -11.93 11.72 -17.66
N TYR A 67 -12.94 12.57 -17.45
CA TYR A 67 -14.12 12.19 -16.70
C TYR A 67 -15.03 11.21 -17.46
N THR A 68 -15.04 11.21 -18.80
CA THR A 68 -15.74 10.18 -19.59
C THR A 68 -15.16 8.79 -19.37
N THR A 69 -13.88 8.66 -18.98
CA THR A 69 -13.30 7.36 -18.60
C THR A 69 -14.00 6.74 -17.38
N LEU A 70 -14.67 7.54 -16.53
CA LEU A 70 -15.44 7.04 -15.41
C LEU A 70 -16.73 6.30 -15.80
N LEU A 71 -17.19 6.44 -17.05
CA LEU A 71 -18.30 5.67 -17.58
C LEU A 71 -17.91 4.19 -17.81
N LEU A 72 -16.61 3.92 -17.98
CA LEU A 72 -16.11 2.56 -18.13
C LEU A 72 -16.07 1.87 -16.75
N PRO A 73 -16.70 0.69 -16.59
CA PRO A 73 -16.66 -0.01 -15.31
C PRO A 73 -15.23 -0.49 -15.01
N PRO A 74 -14.71 -0.27 -13.79
CA PRO A 74 -13.42 -0.80 -13.41
C PRO A 74 -13.55 -2.31 -13.23
N LYS A 75 -12.74 -3.08 -13.95
CA LYS A 75 -12.64 -4.53 -13.77
C LYS A 75 -11.44 -4.81 -12.87
N PRO A 76 -11.62 -5.32 -11.65
CA PRO A 76 -10.51 -5.68 -10.77
C PRO A 76 -9.85 -6.95 -11.31
N VAL A 77 -8.77 -6.77 -12.04
CA VAL A 77 -7.99 -7.85 -12.64
C VAL A 77 -6.52 -7.53 -12.43
N LEU A 78 -5.79 -8.44 -11.79
CA LEU A 78 -4.33 -8.34 -11.76
C LEU A 78 -3.80 -8.53 -13.18
N TRP A 79 -3.61 -7.41 -13.89
CA TRP A 79 -3.19 -7.41 -15.28
C TRP A 79 -1.68 -7.59 -15.40
N GLY A 80 -1.23 -8.83 -15.59
CA GLY A 80 0.18 -9.21 -15.61
C GLY A 80 1.06 -8.40 -16.58
N PRO A 81 0.68 -8.17 -17.85
CA PRO A 81 1.46 -7.32 -18.76
C PRO A 81 1.63 -5.89 -18.25
N PHE A 82 0.61 -5.31 -17.60
CA PHE A 82 0.68 -4.00 -16.98
C PHE A 82 1.66 -3.99 -15.80
N CYS A 83 1.51 -4.93 -14.86
CA CYS A 83 2.38 -5.06 -13.68
C CYS A 83 3.85 -5.27 -14.07
N ARG A 84 4.12 -6.04 -15.14
CA ARG A 84 5.48 -6.29 -15.65
C ARG A 84 6.00 -5.21 -16.59
N SER A 85 5.29 -4.10 -16.75
CA SER A 85 5.74 -3.01 -17.64
C SER A 85 7.10 -2.45 -17.20
N ARG A 86 7.86 -1.93 -18.16
CA ARG A 86 9.16 -1.31 -17.89
C ARG A 86 9.04 -0.11 -16.92
N VAL A 87 7.92 0.57 -16.90
CA VAL A 87 7.66 1.70 -15.99
C VAL A 87 7.77 1.24 -14.53
N PHE A 88 7.06 0.16 -14.15
CA PHE A 88 7.10 -0.31 -12.77
C PHE A 88 8.48 -0.88 -12.39
N ARG A 89 9.19 -1.47 -13.34
CA ARG A 89 10.58 -1.85 -13.12
C ARG A 89 11.42 -0.62 -12.76
N THR A 90 11.30 0.51 -13.49
CA THR A 90 12.04 1.75 -13.16
C THR A 90 11.66 2.30 -11.79
N TRP A 91 10.40 2.12 -11.35
CA TRP A 91 9.96 2.51 -10.01
C TRP A 91 10.61 1.64 -8.92
N ARG A 92 10.61 0.30 -9.10
CA ARG A 92 11.28 -0.60 -8.16
C ARG A 92 12.78 -0.30 -8.05
N GLU A 93 13.44 -0.04 -9.18
CA GLU A 93 14.83 0.41 -9.20
C GLU A 93 15.02 1.75 -8.48
N TYR A 94 14.13 2.72 -8.69
CA TYR A 94 14.18 4.05 -8.08
C TYR A 94 14.12 4.00 -6.55
N PHE A 95 13.31 3.11 -6.01
CA PHE A 95 13.16 2.91 -4.57
C PHE A 95 14.05 1.78 -4.03
N SER A 96 14.92 1.19 -4.84
CA SER A 96 15.70 0.00 -4.44
C SER A 96 14.82 -1.01 -3.71
N PHE A 97 13.65 -1.31 -4.31
CA PHE A 97 12.63 -2.17 -3.68
C PHE A 97 13.16 -3.56 -3.43
N SER A 98 13.01 -4.04 -2.21
CA SER A 98 13.42 -5.37 -1.77
C SER A 98 12.37 -5.97 -0.84
N TYR A 99 12.39 -7.30 -0.66
CA TYR A 99 11.45 -7.98 0.22
C TYR A 99 12.03 -9.22 0.89
N LEU A 100 11.44 -9.56 2.04
CA LEU A 100 11.75 -10.75 2.83
C LEU A 100 10.45 -11.45 3.25
N PHE A 101 10.45 -12.77 3.22
CA PHE A 101 9.43 -13.60 3.86
C PHE A 101 10.00 -14.24 5.12
N GLU A 102 9.36 -14.05 6.27
CA GLU A 102 9.76 -14.72 7.52
C GLU A 102 9.35 -16.21 7.52
N GLU A 103 8.35 -16.57 6.72
CA GLU A 103 7.83 -17.92 6.61
C GLU A 103 7.30 -18.20 5.19
N VAL A 104 7.41 -19.44 4.75
CA VAL A 104 6.85 -19.91 3.48
C VAL A 104 5.34 -20.01 3.62
N LEU A 105 4.60 -19.33 2.74
CA LEU A 105 3.15 -19.37 2.73
C LEU A 105 2.62 -20.45 1.78
N ASP A 106 1.56 -21.13 2.18
CA ASP A 106 0.90 -22.17 1.40
C ASP A 106 -0.09 -21.52 0.39
N PRO A 107 0.13 -21.64 -0.92
CA PRO A 107 -0.75 -21.05 -1.93
C PRO A 107 -2.16 -21.65 -1.99
N SER A 108 -2.38 -22.82 -1.35
CA SER A 108 -3.71 -23.43 -1.24
C SER A 108 -4.61 -22.74 -0.20
N LYS A 109 -4.03 -21.95 0.70
CA LYS A 109 -4.72 -21.23 1.76
C LYS A 109 -4.98 -19.77 1.39
N LYS A 110 -5.99 -19.16 2.03
CA LYS A 110 -6.31 -17.74 1.89
C LYS A 110 -5.82 -16.98 3.09
N TYR A 111 -5.24 -15.82 2.83
CA TYR A 111 -4.65 -14.95 3.84
C TYR A 111 -5.24 -13.54 3.76
N ILE A 112 -5.20 -12.83 4.88
CA ILE A 112 -5.34 -11.38 4.90
C ILE A 112 -3.96 -10.79 5.18
N PHE A 113 -3.37 -10.15 4.18
CA PHE A 113 -2.13 -9.39 4.32
C PHE A 113 -2.47 -8.01 4.88
N ALA A 114 -2.13 -7.77 6.14
CA ALA A 114 -2.31 -6.47 6.79
C ALA A 114 -1.04 -5.63 6.60
N GLU A 115 -1.11 -4.63 5.72
CA GLU A 115 0.05 -3.86 5.26
C GLU A 115 0.20 -2.54 6.02
N PHE A 116 1.43 -2.23 6.43
CA PHE A 116 1.83 -1.05 7.19
C PHE A 116 3.17 -0.49 6.72
N PRO A 117 3.42 0.83 6.90
CA PRO A 117 2.44 1.88 7.14
C PRO A 117 1.74 2.30 5.84
N HIS A 118 0.56 2.95 5.96
CA HIS A 118 -0.04 3.68 4.84
C HIS A 118 0.86 4.86 4.46
N GLY A 119 1.38 5.58 5.48
CA GLY A 119 2.15 6.78 5.28
C GLY A 119 1.37 7.88 4.55
N VAL A 120 2.07 8.79 3.88
CA VAL A 120 1.43 9.82 3.02
C VAL A 120 0.87 9.18 1.76
N PHE A 121 1.62 8.27 1.17
CA PHE A 121 1.23 7.52 -0.01
C PHE A 121 1.74 6.09 0.12
N PRO A 122 0.90 5.07 -0.13
CA PRO A 122 1.26 3.68 0.08
C PRO A 122 2.14 3.14 -1.05
N MET A 123 3.34 3.71 -1.20
CA MET A 123 4.25 3.37 -2.29
C MET A 123 4.79 1.94 -2.16
N GLY A 124 5.11 1.50 -0.94
CA GLY A 124 5.55 0.13 -0.69
C GLY A 124 4.50 -0.91 -1.09
N PRO A 125 3.25 -0.82 -0.60
CA PRO A 125 2.14 -1.66 -1.06
C PRO A 125 1.94 -1.64 -2.57
N LEU A 126 2.04 -0.46 -3.21
CA LEU A 126 1.94 -0.33 -4.65
C LEU A 126 3.04 -1.09 -5.39
N LEU A 127 4.29 -0.95 -4.95
CA LEU A 127 5.42 -1.67 -5.54
C LEU A 127 5.27 -3.18 -5.34
N GLY A 128 4.86 -3.62 -4.16
CA GLY A 128 4.53 -5.02 -3.87
C GLY A 128 3.45 -5.56 -4.82
N ALA A 129 2.37 -4.80 -5.04
CA ALA A 129 1.32 -5.19 -5.99
C ALA A 129 1.84 -5.36 -7.42
N THR A 130 2.78 -4.52 -7.88
CA THR A 130 3.38 -4.65 -9.22
C THR A 130 4.28 -5.89 -9.36
N GLU A 131 4.78 -6.45 -8.27
CA GLU A 131 5.65 -7.64 -8.24
C GLU A 131 4.92 -8.87 -7.68
N CYS A 132 3.64 -8.72 -7.32
CA CYS A 132 2.84 -9.72 -6.62
C CYS A 132 2.89 -11.12 -7.28
N GLN A 133 2.79 -11.18 -8.61
CA GLN A 133 2.82 -12.47 -9.34
C GLN A 133 4.17 -13.21 -9.21
N SER A 134 5.28 -12.47 -9.07
CA SER A 134 6.60 -13.06 -8.87
C SER A 134 6.84 -13.42 -7.40
N MET A 135 6.35 -12.57 -6.49
CA MET A 135 6.50 -12.75 -5.03
C MET A 135 5.62 -13.88 -4.49
N PHE A 136 4.42 -14.05 -5.05
CA PHE A 136 3.40 -14.99 -4.58
C PHE A 136 2.93 -15.91 -5.72
N PRO A 137 3.81 -16.81 -6.23
CA PRO A 137 3.44 -17.73 -7.29
C PRO A 137 2.33 -18.68 -6.83
N GLY A 138 1.27 -18.79 -7.63
CA GLY A 138 0.11 -19.62 -7.32
C GLY A 138 -0.95 -18.96 -6.44
N PHE A 139 -0.69 -17.77 -5.90
CA PHE A 139 -1.69 -17.03 -5.14
C PHE A 139 -2.58 -16.17 -6.04
N GLN A 140 -3.84 -16.06 -5.65
CA GLN A 140 -4.73 -15.01 -6.14
C GLN A 140 -4.92 -13.98 -5.03
N ILE A 141 -4.35 -12.77 -5.21
CA ILE A 141 -4.38 -11.71 -4.21
C ILE A 141 -5.11 -10.50 -4.77
N TYR A 142 -6.09 -10.01 -4.01
CA TYR A 142 -6.85 -8.79 -4.27
C TYR A 142 -6.41 -7.68 -3.33
N GLY A 143 -6.25 -6.46 -3.84
CA GLY A 143 -6.01 -5.28 -3.01
C GLY A 143 -7.32 -4.64 -2.54
N LEU A 144 -7.31 -4.01 -1.37
CA LEU A 144 -8.37 -3.09 -0.94
C LEU A 144 -7.86 -1.65 -1.01
N ALA A 145 -8.55 -0.80 -1.74
CA ALA A 145 -8.22 0.62 -1.83
C ALA A 145 -9.41 1.50 -1.42
N ALA A 146 -9.14 2.71 -0.92
CA ALA A 146 -10.17 3.64 -0.49
C ALA A 146 -11.18 3.93 -1.61
N ASN A 147 -12.47 4.00 -1.28
CA ASN A 147 -13.55 4.19 -2.26
C ASN A 147 -13.33 5.43 -3.13
N VAL A 148 -12.80 6.51 -2.56
CA VAL A 148 -12.52 7.75 -3.29
C VAL A 148 -11.59 7.56 -4.48
N VAL A 149 -10.64 6.62 -4.41
CA VAL A 149 -9.70 6.34 -5.51
C VAL A 149 -10.43 5.86 -6.76
N PHE A 150 -11.54 5.14 -6.58
CA PHE A 150 -12.38 4.66 -7.68
C PHE A 150 -13.30 5.74 -8.27
N SER A 151 -13.34 6.93 -7.68
CA SER A 151 -14.04 8.10 -8.22
C SER A 151 -13.10 9.06 -8.97
N VAL A 152 -11.79 8.78 -8.98
CA VAL A 152 -10.80 9.62 -9.65
C VAL A 152 -10.47 9.05 -11.02
N PRO A 153 -10.62 9.84 -12.10
CA PRO A 153 -10.21 9.41 -13.45
C PRO A 153 -8.75 8.95 -13.44
N PHE A 154 -8.38 8.02 -14.30
CA PHE A 154 -7.08 7.38 -14.36
C PHE A 154 -6.79 6.47 -13.15
N TRP A 155 -6.78 6.97 -11.90
CA TRP A 155 -6.49 6.13 -10.72
C TRP A 155 -7.47 4.95 -10.59
N ARG A 156 -8.74 5.16 -10.91
CA ARG A 156 -9.77 4.11 -10.91
C ARG A 156 -9.34 2.86 -11.68
N HIS A 157 -8.89 3.05 -12.92
CA HIS A 157 -8.49 1.94 -13.79
C HIS A 157 -7.10 1.41 -13.39
N PHE A 158 -6.17 2.30 -13.08
CA PHE A 158 -4.83 1.94 -12.64
C PHE A 158 -4.87 0.97 -11.45
N ILE A 159 -5.62 1.32 -10.40
CA ILE A 159 -5.75 0.48 -9.21
C ILE A 159 -6.55 -0.80 -9.49
N ALA A 160 -7.56 -0.76 -10.34
CA ALA A 160 -8.30 -1.95 -10.77
C ALA A 160 -7.42 -2.94 -11.54
N TRP A 161 -6.49 -2.46 -12.37
CA TRP A 161 -5.51 -3.31 -13.07
C TRP A 161 -4.42 -3.92 -12.16
N LEU A 162 -4.29 -3.41 -10.95
CA LEU A 162 -3.53 -4.05 -9.87
C LEU A 162 -4.36 -5.04 -9.05
N GLY A 163 -5.58 -5.38 -9.50
CA GLY A 163 -6.45 -6.33 -8.82
C GLY A 163 -7.19 -5.77 -7.61
N SER A 164 -7.21 -4.44 -7.43
CA SER A 164 -7.83 -3.83 -6.25
C SER A 164 -9.32 -3.57 -6.43
N VAL A 165 -10.05 -3.67 -5.31
CA VAL A 165 -11.49 -3.37 -5.17
C VAL A 165 -11.70 -2.30 -4.09
N PRO A 166 -12.88 -1.63 -4.05
CA PRO A 166 -13.21 -0.69 -2.99
C PRO A 166 -13.17 -1.33 -1.59
N ALA A 167 -12.56 -0.65 -0.62
CA ALA A 167 -12.40 -1.09 0.76
C ALA A 167 -13.70 -0.98 1.56
N THR A 168 -14.72 -1.75 1.16
CA THR A 168 -15.97 -1.92 1.90
C THR A 168 -16.10 -3.35 2.40
N THR A 169 -16.81 -3.57 3.51
CA THR A 169 -16.99 -4.91 4.07
C THR A 169 -17.57 -5.90 3.05
N PRO A 170 -18.61 -5.56 2.25
CA PRO A 170 -19.13 -6.48 1.24
C PRO A 170 -18.11 -6.86 0.16
N HIS A 171 -17.32 -5.88 -0.34
CA HIS A 171 -16.28 -6.18 -1.32
C HIS A 171 -15.17 -7.03 -0.70
N PHE A 172 -14.73 -6.71 0.51
CA PHE A 172 -13.71 -7.46 1.22
C PHE A 172 -14.12 -8.94 1.35
N LYS A 173 -15.28 -9.21 1.91
CA LYS A 173 -15.79 -10.59 2.05
C LYS A 173 -15.93 -11.31 0.71
N ARG A 174 -16.42 -10.60 -0.31
CA ARG A 174 -16.58 -11.16 -1.64
C ARG A 174 -15.26 -11.64 -2.24
N VAL A 175 -14.20 -10.79 -2.21
CA VAL A 175 -12.91 -11.15 -2.80
C VAL A 175 -12.13 -12.14 -1.93
N LEU A 176 -12.32 -12.10 -0.60
CA LEU A 176 -11.72 -13.08 0.31
C LEU A 176 -12.23 -14.51 0.08
N ARG A 177 -13.48 -14.66 -0.38
CA ARG A 177 -14.00 -15.97 -0.81
C ARG A 177 -13.34 -16.49 -2.08
N GLN A 178 -12.76 -15.61 -2.90
CA GLN A 178 -12.13 -15.96 -4.16
C GLN A 178 -10.61 -16.17 -4.01
N GLY A 179 -9.95 -15.48 -3.07
CA GLY A 179 -8.51 -15.53 -2.87
C GLY A 179 -8.07 -14.78 -1.62
N SER A 180 -6.78 -14.58 -1.48
CA SER A 180 -6.19 -13.76 -0.42
C SER A 180 -6.46 -12.27 -0.65
N VAL A 181 -6.36 -11.47 0.41
CA VAL A 181 -6.64 -10.04 0.34
C VAL A 181 -5.52 -9.23 1.02
N ALA A 182 -5.03 -8.21 0.35
CA ALA A 182 -4.12 -7.21 0.92
C ALA A 182 -4.90 -5.96 1.32
N VAL A 183 -4.71 -5.51 2.56
CA VAL A 183 -5.37 -4.33 3.12
C VAL A 183 -4.36 -3.41 3.79
N ILE A 184 -4.36 -2.13 3.42
CA ILE A 184 -3.54 -1.09 4.03
C ILE A 184 -4.35 -0.46 5.16
N VAL A 185 -3.92 -0.69 6.42
CA VAL A 185 -4.78 -0.48 7.59
C VAL A 185 -4.84 0.98 8.06
N GLY A 186 -3.75 1.74 8.04
CA GLY A 186 -3.62 3.06 8.69
C GLY A 186 -4.53 4.15 8.13
N GLY A 187 -4.60 4.26 6.80
CA GLY A 187 -5.43 5.24 6.10
C GLY A 187 -4.98 6.70 6.25
N ILE A 188 -5.92 7.64 6.01
CA ILE A 188 -5.67 9.10 5.99
C ILE A 188 -5.03 9.61 7.29
N ALA A 189 -5.31 8.99 8.44
CA ALA A 189 -4.76 9.43 9.71
C ALA A 189 -3.23 9.43 9.73
N GLU A 190 -2.60 8.46 9.05
CA GLU A 190 -1.14 8.34 8.99
C GLU A 190 -0.47 9.40 8.12
N MET A 191 -1.21 10.05 7.20
CA MET A 191 -0.63 11.08 6.31
C MET A 191 -0.04 12.26 7.08
N TYR A 192 -0.57 12.55 8.29
CA TYR A 192 -0.12 13.64 9.15
C TYR A 192 0.79 13.20 10.31
N MET A 193 1.12 11.90 10.41
CA MET A 193 1.84 11.34 11.55
C MET A 193 3.34 11.19 11.28
N GLN A 194 3.88 11.95 10.35
CA GLN A 194 5.30 11.88 10.03
C GLN A 194 6.14 12.43 11.19
N ASP A 195 7.21 11.69 11.53
CA ASP A 195 8.13 12.04 12.61
C ASP A 195 9.54 11.59 12.21
N ASP A 196 10.54 12.43 12.50
CA ASP A 196 11.93 12.14 12.14
C ASP A 196 12.61 11.14 13.07
N ARG A 197 12.07 10.94 14.28
CA ARG A 197 12.69 10.14 15.34
C ARG A 197 12.03 8.79 15.55
N LYS A 198 10.78 8.62 15.14
CA LYS A 198 9.99 7.42 15.37
C LYS A 198 9.10 7.10 14.16
N GLU A 199 8.74 5.84 14.02
CA GLU A 199 7.66 5.43 13.13
C GLU A 199 6.34 5.43 13.88
N GLN A 200 5.26 5.84 13.22
CA GLN A 200 3.94 5.89 13.82
C GLN A 200 2.91 5.27 12.87
N ILE A 201 2.10 4.38 13.40
CA ILE A 201 0.99 3.77 12.67
C ILE A 201 -0.31 3.89 13.46
N MET A 202 -1.44 3.87 12.75
CA MET A 202 -2.78 3.85 13.31
C MET A 202 -3.35 2.45 13.23
N LEU A 203 -3.22 1.67 14.30
CA LEU A 203 -3.71 0.28 14.33
C LEU A 203 -4.60 0.00 15.55
N ARG A 204 -4.37 0.65 16.70
CA ARG A 204 -5.01 0.32 17.99
C ARG A 204 -6.54 0.18 17.90
N ASP A 205 -7.19 1.06 17.13
CA ASP A 205 -8.65 1.06 16.95
C ASP A 205 -9.08 0.47 15.60
N ARG A 206 -8.16 -0.05 14.81
CA ARG A 206 -8.42 -0.55 13.45
C ARG A 206 -8.69 -2.06 13.45
N LYS A 207 -9.84 -2.48 14.01
CA LYS A 207 -10.22 -3.90 14.13
C LYS A 207 -11.06 -4.43 12.96
N GLY A 208 -11.40 -3.60 11.97
CA GLY A 208 -12.31 -3.98 10.89
C GLY A 208 -11.85 -5.19 10.07
N PHE A 209 -10.57 -5.28 9.74
CA PHE A 209 -10.00 -6.40 9.01
C PHE A 209 -9.96 -7.70 9.85
N VAL A 210 -9.73 -7.58 11.17
CA VAL A 210 -9.76 -8.72 12.10
C VAL A 210 -11.18 -9.26 12.22
N ARG A 211 -12.20 -8.38 12.32
CA ARG A 211 -13.60 -8.80 12.35
C ARG A 211 -13.96 -9.62 11.10
N VAL A 212 -13.55 -9.15 9.92
CA VAL A 212 -13.76 -9.91 8.67
C VAL A 212 -13.03 -11.25 8.71
N ALA A 213 -11.78 -11.28 9.21
CA ALA A 213 -11.00 -12.51 9.34
C ALA A 213 -11.69 -13.56 10.24
N VAL A 214 -12.17 -13.11 11.41
CA VAL A 214 -12.87 -13.97 12.40
C VAL A 214 -14.22 -14.47 11.84
N GLU A 215 -15.01 -13.60 11.22
CA GLU A 215 -16.32 -13.95 10.65
C GLU A 215 -16.21 -14.94 9.48
N GLU A 216 -15.26 -14.75 8.58
CA GLU A 216 -15.10 -15.63 7.41
C GLU A 216 -14.27 -16.89 7.72
N GLY A 217 -13.49 -16.91 8.80
CA GLY A 217 -12.65 -18.05 9.19
C GLY A 217 -11.52 -18.28 8.18
N VAL A 218 -10.61 -17.32 8.10
CA VAL A 218 -9.51 -17.35 7.12
C VAL A 218 -8.48 -18.43 7.47
N ASP A 219 -8.41 -19.48 6.67
CA ASP A 219 -7.63 -20.68 6.92
C ASP A 219 -6.11 -20.44 6.96
N GLY A 220 -5.61 -19.49 6.20
CA GLY A 220 -4.21 -19.05 6.25
C GLY A 220 -3.94 -18.02 7.35
N GLY A 221 -4.98 -17.38 7.90
CA GLY A 221 -4.84 -16.37 8.95
C GLY A 221 -4.50 -14.96 8.45
N ILE A 222 -4.05 -14.12 9.37
CA ILE A 222 -3.60 -12.74 9.09
C ILE A 222 -2.08 -12.71 9.03
N VAL A 223 -1.54 -12.12 7.97
CA VAL A 223 -0.09 -11.95 7.77
C VAL A 223 0.23 -10.45 7.91
N PRO A 224 0.97 -10.03 8.95
CA PRO A 224 1.44 -8.65 9.03
C PRO A 224 2.52 -8.40 7.99
N VAL A 225 2.43 -7.25 7.30
CA VAL A 225 3.42 -6.82 6.30
C VAL A 225 3.88 -5.41 6.62
N TYR A 226 5.19 -5.20 6.72
CA TYR A 226 5.75 -3.88 7.00
C TYR A 226 6.64 -3.40 5.85
N HIS A 227 6.42 -2.16 5.42
CA HIS A 227 7.20 -1.51 4.36
C HIS A 227 8.12 -0.45 4.96
N PHE A 228 9.34 -0.85 5.33
CA PHE A 228 10.36 0.08 5.80
C PHE A 228 10.65 1.14 4.73
N GLY A 229 10.80 2.39 5.15
CA GLY A 229 11.08 3.52 4.26
C GLY A 229 9.84 4.17 3.65
N ASN A 230 8.68 3.50 3.61
CA ASN A 230 7.47 4.05 2.97
C ASN A 230 7.02 5.39 3.57
N SER A 231 7.15 5.57 4.88
CA SER A 231 6.80 6.81 5.59
C SER A 231 7.68 8.01 5.21
N ARG A 232 8.83 7.77 4.55
CA ARG A 232 9.87 8.78 4.28
C ARG A 232 9.96 9.19 2.79
N VAL A 233 9.09 8.67 1.95
CA VAL A 233 9.13 8.96 0.49
C VAL A 233 8.45 10.27 0.13
N LEU A 234 7.41 10.66 0.86
CA LEU A 234 6.63 11.88 0.66
C LEU A 234 6.24 12.49 2.01
N ASP A 235 6.07 13.81 2.03
CA ASP A 235 5.47 14.55 3.14
C ASP A 235 4.08 15.04 2.76
N PHE A 236 3.28 15.42 3.76
CA PHE A 236 1.94 15.95 3.59
C PHE A 236 1.72 17.18 4.46
N GLY A 237 1.10 18.19 3.94
CA GLY A 237 0.85 19.42 4.69
C GLY A 237 -0.15 20.35 4.02
N PRO A 238 -0.48 21.49 4.65
CA PRO A 238 0.05 21.95 5.93
C PRO A 238 -0.55 21.21 7.13
N GLN A 239 0.22 21.04 8.20
CA GLN A 239 -0.21 20.36 9.43
C GLN A 239 -1.44 20.99 10.09
N ALA A 240 -1.65 22.31 9.90
CA ALA A 240 -2.80 23.03 10.40
C ALA A 240 -4.14 22.44 9.92
N LEU A 241 -4.17 21.74 8.79
CA LEU A 241 -5.37 21.10 8.25
C LEU A 241 -5.64 19.70 8.83
N SER A 242 -4.77 19.18 9.69
CA SER A 242 -4.85 17.80 10.19
C SER A 242 -6.15 17.50 10.96
N SER A 243 -6.61 18.42 11.79
CA SER A 243 -7.87 18.27 12.56
C SER A 243 -9.09 18.30 11.65
N LEU A 244 -9.12 19.23 10.70
CA LEU A 244 -10.20 19.36 9.72
C LEU A 244 -10.24 18.14 8.78
N SER A 245 -9.09 17.67 8.32
CA SER A 245 -8.97 16.44 7.53
C SER A 245 -9.56 15.23 8.22
N ARG A 246 -9.26 15.06 9.51
CA ARG A 246 -9.81 13.95 10.32
C ARG A 246 -11.31 14.05 10.49
N SER A 247 -11.81 15.25 10.79
CA SER A 247 -13.25 15.51 10.94
C SER A 247 -14.02 15.24 9.65
N MET A 248 -13.50 15.70 8.51
CA MET A 248 -14.12 15.51 7.20
C MET A 248 -13.83 14.13 6.57
N ARG A 249 -12.97 13.31 7.18
CA ARG A 249 -12.49 12.04 6.62
C ARG A 249 -11.95 12.19 5.19
N ALA A 250 -11.32 13.33 4.91
CA ALA A 250 -10.76 13.68 3.60
C ALA A 250 -9.33 14.19 3.76
N ALA A 251 -8.44 13.83 2.85
CA ALA A 251 -7.06 14.31 2.84
C ALA A 251 -7.02 15.76 2.33
N LEU A 252 -7.12 16.72 3.25
CA LEU A 252 -7.05 18.14 2.95
C LEU A 252 -5.60 18.62 3.04
N GLY A 253 -4.95 18.80 1.90
CA GLY A 253 -3.56 19.23 1.83
C GLY A 253 -2.90 18.80 0.54
N PHE A 254 -1.59 18.99 0.49
CA PHE A 254 -0.76 18.66 -0.65
C PHE A 254 0.34 17.68 -0.22
N LEU A 255 0.55 16.65 -1.03
CA LEU A 255 1.72 15.80 -0.88
C LEU A 255 2.91 16.41 -1.64
N TYR A 256 4.09 16.30 -1.05
CA TYR A 256 5.32 16.80 -1.66
C TYR A 256 6.54 15.95 -1.25
N GLY A 257 7.56 16.01 -2.07
CA GLY A 257 8.82 15.30 -1.84
C GLY A 257 10.03 16.13 -2.30
N ILE A 258 10.70 15.72 -3.39
CA ILE A 258 11.85 16.42 -3.92
C ILE A 258 11.43 17.81 -4.44
N TRP A 259 12.15 18.84 -4.05
CA TRP A 259 11.92 20.25 -4.44
C TRP A 259 10.50 20.75 -4.15
N TYR A 260 9.84 20.23 -3.10
CA TYR A 260 8.43 20.53 -2.78
C TYR A 260 7.44 20.16 -3.91
N LEU A 261 7.88 19.37 -4.89
CA LEU A 261 7.02 18.82 -5.93
C LEU A 261 6.40 17.49 -5.46
N PRO A 262 5.30 17.05 -6.05
CA PRO A 262 4.73 15.73 -5.79
C PRO A 262 5.58 14.60 -6.42
N LEU A 263 6.88 14.65 -6.18
CA LEU A 263 7.86 13.67 -6.63
C LEU A 263 8.48 12.98 -5.44
N PRO A 264 8.24 11.67 -5.25
CA PRO A 264 8.76 10.94 -4.11
C PRO A 264 10.29 10.96 -4.02
N ARG A 265 10.82 10.96 -2.79
CA ARG A 265 12.27 10.85 -2.55
C ARG A 265 12.74 9.42 -2.84
N PRO A 266 13.90 9.21 -3.46
CA PRO A 266 14.46 7.89 -3.76
C PRO A 266 15.01 7.23 -2.49
N ARG A 267 14.10 6.82 -1.61
CA ARG A 267 14.43 6.08 -0.38
C ARG A 267 14.25 4.58 -0.64
N PRO A 268 15.15 3.73 -0.18
CA PRO A 268 14.94 2.29 -0.25
C PRO A 268 13.60 1.92 0.41
N ILE A 269 12.84 1.01 -0.21
CA ILE A 269 11.64 0.43 0.37
C ILE A 269 11.89 -1.06 0.55
N TYR A 270 11.83 -1.51 1.80
CA TYR A 270 12.03 -2.89 2.18
C TYR A 270 10.75 -3.46 2.78
N MET A 271 10.18 -4.45 2.10
CA MET A 271 8.94 -5.11 2.48
C MET A 271 9.27 -6.37 3.26
N VAL A 272 8.78 -6.48 4.48
CA VAL A 272 8.85 -7.70 5.28
C VAL A 272 7.47 -8.32 5.37
N VAL A 273 7.35 -9.56 4.93
CA VAL A 273 6.14 -10.38 5.05
C VAL A 273 6.33 -11.29 6.27
N GLY A 274 5.57 -11.03 7.31
CA GLY A 274 5.68 -11.73 8.59
C GLY A 274 5.05 -13.11 8.58
N LYS A 275 5.02 -13.74 9.76
CA LYS A 275 4.43 -15.06 9.94
C LYS A 275 2.90 -14.98 10.02
N PRO A 276 2.18 -15.98 9.50
CA PRO A 276 0.73 -16.06 9.62
C PRO A 276 0.27 -16.17 11.06
N ILE A 277 -0.74 -15.39 11.41
CA ILE A 277 -1.40 -15.42 12.72
C ILE A 277 -2.72 -16.19 12.54
N PRO A 278 -2.86 -17.37 13.15
CA PRO A 278 -4.09 -18.16 13.06
C PRO A 278 -5.30 -17.39 13.61
N VAL A 279 -6.42 -17.52 12.92
CA VAL A 279 -7.66 -16.83 13.27
C VAL A 279 -8.77 -17.86 13.44
N PRO A 280 -9.41 -17.95 14.62
CA PRO A 280 -10.57 -18.81 14.82
C PRO A 280 -11.78 -18.23 14.09
N ARG A 281 -12.69 -19.10 13.64
CA ARG A 281 -13.97 -18.69 13.06
C ARG A 281 -15.01 -18.55 14.17
N VAL A 282 -15.54 -17.35 14.34
CA VAL A 282 -16.59 -17.06 15.32
C VAL A 282 -17.64 -16.14 14.68
N THR A 283 -18.92 -16.44 14.87
CA THR A 283 -20.01 -15.63 14.36
C THR A 283 -20.26 -14.40 15.25
N ARG A 284 -20.87 -13.35 14.72
CA ARG A 284 -21.15 -12.12 15.48
C ARG A 284 -22.09 -12.32 16.67
N ASP A 285 -22.94 -13.34 16.62
CA ASP A 285 -23.92 -13.63 17.67
C ASP A 285 -23.31 -14.43 18.83
N ASP A 286 -22.07 -14.87 18.70
CA ASP A 286 -21.36 -15.59 19.77
C ASP A 286 -20.96 -14.62 20.89
N PRO A 287 -21.25 -14.94 22.17
CA PRO A 287 -20.86 -14.11 23.29
C PRO A 287 -19.37 -13.82 23.40
N GLN A 288 -18.51 -14.70 22.87
CA GLN A 288 -17.05 -14.54 22.89
C GLN A 288 -16.50 -13.75 21.68
N TYR A 289 -17.37 -13.33 20.75
CA TYR A 289 -16.95 -12.70 19.49
C TYR A 289 -16.01 -11.50 19.70
N GLU A 290 -16.38 -10.56 20.56
CA GLU A 290 -15.56 -9.35 20.80
C GLU A 290 -14.25 -9.68 21.52
N GLU A 291 -14.26 -10.66 22.42
CA GLU A 291 -13.05 -11.14 23.10
C GLU A 291 -12.06 -11.74 22.09
N VAL A 292 -12.54 -12.62 21.22
CA VAL A 292 -11.75 -13.25 20.15
C VAL A 292 -11.19 -12.19 19.19
N VAL A 293 -12.01 -11.22 18.77
CA VAL A 293 -11.54 -10.12 17.92
C VAL A 293 -10.42 -9.31 18.60
N ASN A 294 -10.58 -9.02 19.91
CA ASN A 294 -9.58 -8.27 20.67
C ASN A 294 -8.28 -9.05 20.85
N GLU A 295 -8.38 -10.35 21.11
CA GLU A 295 -7.22 -11.22 21.26
C GLU A 295 -6.43 -11.34 19.95
N VAL A 296 -7.12 -11.64 18.85
CA VAL A 296 -6.49 -11.74 17.52
C VAL A 296 -5.86 -10.38 17.13
N HIS A 297 -6.56 -9.27 17.37
CA HIS A 297 -6.03 -7.93 17.11
C HIS A 297 -4.77 -7.64 17.93
N LYS A 298 -4.75 -7.99 19.22
CA LYS A 298 -3.57 -7.87 20.06
C LYS A 298 -2.40 -8.67 19.49
N ARG A 299 -2.63 -9.92 19.09
CA ARG A 299 -1.61 -10.78 18.47
C ARG A 299 -1.05 -10.17 17.19
N VAL A 300 -1.88 -9.49 16.39
CA VAL A 300 -1.42 -8.75 15.20
C VAL A 300 -0.54 -7.57 15.59
N CYS A 301 -0.91 -6.79 16.61
CA CYS A 301 -0.09 -5.68 17.10
C CYS A 301 1.26 -6.17 17.63
N ASP A 302 1.26 -7.22 18.46
CA ASP A 302 2.47 -7.80 19.05
C ASP A 302 3.39 -8.39 17.94
N ALA A 303 2.83 -9.12 16.99
CA ALA A 303 3.59 -9.68 15.86
C ALA A 303 4.21 -8.58 14.97
N LEU A 304 3.47 -7.52 14.70
CA LEU A 304 3.95 -6.37 13.93
C LEU A 304 5.09 -5.65 14.66
N GLN A 305 4.94 -5.41 15.98
CA GLN A 305 5.99 -4.80 16.79
C GLN A 305 7.26 -5.64 16.80
N ASN A 306 7.12 -6.95 17.04
CA ASN A 306 8.25 -7.88 17.05
C ASN A 306 8.96 -7.96 15.69
N MET A 307 8.20 -8.01 14.59
CA MET A 307 8.73 -8.01 13.23
C MET A 307 9.48 -6.69 12.94
N TYR A 308 8.90 -5.56 13.30
CA TYR A 308 9.55 -4.26 13.16
C TYR A 308 10.88 -4.20 13.92
N ASP A 309 10.87 -4.55 15.20
CA ASP A 309 12.06 -4.49 16.06
C ASP A 309 13.16 -5.44 15.60
N LYS A 310 12.81 -6.59 15.04
CA LYS A 310 13.75 -7.56 14.48
C LYS A 310 14.47 -7.03 13.23
N HIS A 311 13.75 -6.32 12.35
CA HIS A 311 14.28 -5.94 11.03
C HIS A 311 14.70 -4.46 10.92
N LYS A 312 14.34 -3.60 11.89
CA LYS A 312 14.67 -2.16 11.84
C LYS A 312 16.17 -1.87 11.79
N THR A 313 16.98 -2.66 12.49
CA THR A 313 18.44 -2.49 12.51
C THR A 313 19.06 -2.82 11.16
N GLU A 314 18.57 -3.87 10.50
CA GLU A 314 18.99 -4.26 9.17
C GLU A 314 18.66 -3.16 8.15
N TYR A 315 17.51 -2.50 8.29
CA TYR A 315 17.13 -1.36 7.46
C TYR A 315 17.93 -0.08 7.77
N GLY A 316 18.66 -0.01 8.87
CA GLY A 316 19.41 1.17 9.33
C GLY A 316 18.61 2.07 10.27
N TRP A 317 17.56 1.56 10.90
CA TRP A 317 16.70 2.26 11.85
C TRP A 317 16.83 1.74 13.30
N ALA A 318 18.06 1.38 13.71
CA ALA A 318 18.31 0.82 15.04
C ALA A 318 17.67 1.64 16.18
N ASP A 319 17.82 2.97 16.12
CA ASP A 319 17.34 3.90 17.15
C ASP A 319 15.94 4.48 16.88
N ARG A 320 15.22 3.93 15.87
CA ARG A 320 13.91 4.40 15.48
C ARG A 320 12.83 3.47 16.00
N PRO A 321 12.08 3.83 17.07
CA PRO A 321 11.01 2.99 17.60
C PRO A 321 9.75 3.05 16.73
N LEU A 322 8.96 1.97 16.74
CA LEU A 322 7.59 1.95 16.23
C LEU A 322 6.61 2.29 17.36
N VAL A 323 5.69 3.20 17.09
CA VAL A 323 4.58 3.56 17.99
C VAL A 323 3.27 3.17 17.33
N ILE A 324 2.56 2.26 17.95
CA ILE A 324 1.21 1.82 17.54
C ILE A 324 0.18 2.68 18.28
N ASN A 325 -0.52 3.54 17.53
CA ASN A 325 -1.57 4.43 18.03
C ASN A 325 -2.96 3.84 17.82
#